data_90cdc2c842f95a8832696ff654542029
#
_entry.id   90cdc2c842f95a8832696ff654542029
#
_cell.length_a   1.000
_cell.length_b   1.000
_cell.length_c   1.000
_cell.angle_alpha   90.00
_cell.angle_beta   90.00
_cell.angle_gamma   90.00
#
_symmetry.space_group_name_H-M   'P 1'
#
loop_
_entity.id
_entity.type
_entity.pdbx_description
1 polymer ?
#
loop_
_entity_poly.entity_id
_entity_poly.type
_entity_poly.pdbx_seq_one_letter_code
_entity_poly.pdbx_strand_id
1 'polypeptide(L)'
;MAVLCLVGALLLTFFMSEPSVPAASYGTVTGWGINWSVMGSWCRYVEFVLALLAALAMVLLNKHFTFLGGMTMLFVSLTLLAVPSLSVAVGGMADGMLMAVVYLVLTHMLFSLFEQRDFTTRIFTLFVIIAGFSLIESAFVWMLPLFFFGVVQVRSMSIRGILAAVFGILAPYWIVLGSGLVPTDALVWPHVDSAFSGAGAALAVAGGVLAVGMAAIGVNSFTLISYRLQLRTYNGFTLLAILWAVIMIVADSGNASLYIPVLIVNVAMQLAHCLTAKPYRRRYIAVLLIMAALITVYSLV
;
A
#
# COMPACT_ATOMS: atom_id res chain seq x y z
N MET A 1 -6.32 -19.37 -12.28
CA MET A 1 -6.45 -17.90 -12.42
C MET A 1 -5.22 -17.16 -11.91
N ALA A 2 -4.80 -17.31 -10.67
CA ALA A 2 -3.58 -16.65 -10.14
C ALA A 2 -2.33 -16.90 -11.00
N VAL A 3 -2.12 -18.12 -11.50
CA VAL A 3 -1.01 -18.47 -12.38
C VAL A 3 -1.08 -17.72 -13.71
N LEU A 4 -2.27 -17.62 -14.32
CA LEU A 4 -2.45 -16.85 -15.56
C LEU A 4 -2.17 -15.36 -15.34
N CYS A 5 -2.60 -14.80 -14.21
CA CYS A 5 -2.32 -13.42 -13.87
C CYS A 5 -0.83 -13.19 -13.58
N LEU A 6 -0.16 -14.16 -12.93
CA LEU A 6 1.28 -14.12 -12.73
C LEU A 6 2.03 -14.15 -14.07
N VAL A 7 1.65 -15.06 -14.98
CA VAL A 7 2.25 -15.12 -16.32
C VAL A 7 1.97 -13.84 -17.11
N GLY A 8 0.74 -13.30 -17.02
CA GLY A 8 0.40 -12.01 -17.63
C GLY A 8 1.24 -10.86 -17.07
N ALA A 9 1.41 -10.79 -15.75
CA ALA A 9 2.25 -9.79 -15.12
C ALA A 9 3.72 -9.91 -15.52
N LEU A 10 4.26 -11.14 -15.61
CA LEU A 10 5.60 -11.41 -16.13
C LEU A 10 5.75 -10.93 -17.57
N LEU A 11 4.82 -11.31 -18.44
CA LEU A 11 4.85 -10.89 -19.84
C LEU A 11 4.82 -9.37 -19.97
N LEU A 12 3.93 -8.69 -19.25
CA LEU A 12 3.86 -7.23 -19.22
C LEU A 12 5.20 -6.63 -18.75
N THR A 13 5.79 -7.15 -17.70
CA THR A 13 7.07 -6.67 -17.18
C THR A 13 8.22 -6.85 -18.17
N PHE A 14 8.27 -7.96 -18.90
CA PHE A 14 9.33 -8.24 -19.87
C PHE A 14 9.17 -7.48 -21.20
N PHE A 15 7.94 -7.27 -21.65
CA PHE A 15 7.65 -6.59 -22.92
C PHE A 15 7.42 -5.07 -22.75
N MET A 16 7.48 -4.56 -21.53
CA MET A 16 7.44 -3.11 -21.32
C MET A 16 8.62 -2.44 -22.02
N SER A 17 8.33 -1.47 -22.86
CA SER A 17 9.31 -0.50 -23.34
C SER A 17 9.98 0.21 -22.17
N GLU A 18 11.16 0.75 -22.38
CA GLU A 18 12.09 1.27 -21.37
C GLU A 18 11.48 1.79 -20.06
N PRO A 19 12.00 1.36 -18.90
CA PRO A 19 11.48 1.81 -17.63
C PRO A 19 11.73 3.31 -17.50
N SER A 20 10.69 4.08 -17.41
CA SER A 20 10.76 5.42 -16.86
C SER A 20 11.15 5.27 -15.38
N VAL A 21 12.31 5.78 -15.02
CA VAL A 21 12.74 5.83 -13.63
C VAL A 21 11.82 6.81 -12.91
N PRO A 22 11.23 6.45 -11.76
CA PRO A 22 10.44 7.39 -10.97
C PRO A 22 11.24 8.67 -10.78
N ALA A 23 10.69 9.79 -11.21
CA ALA A 23 11.38 11.08 -11.13
C ALA A 23 11.52 11.58 -9.67
N ALA A 24 10.74 11.03 -8.78
CA ALA A 24 10.71 11.40 -7.38
C ALA A 24 11.74 10.63 -6.58
N SER A 25 12.93 11.16 -6.45
CA SER A 25 13.74 10.87 -5.28
C SER A 25 13.27 11.78 -4.15
N TYR A 26 12.41 11.30 -3.26
CA TYR A 26 12.24 11.96 -1.98
C TYR A 26 13.61 12.15 -1.35
N GLY A 27 13.91 13.39 -0.94
CA GLY A 27 15.09 13.63 -0.15
C GLY A 27 15.05 12.71 1.06
N THR A 28 16.03 11.85 1.15
CA THR A 28 16.15 10.91 2.26
C THR A 28 16.51 11.68 3.51
N VAL A 29 15.88 11.35 4.62
CA VAL A 29 16.14 12.00 5.92
C VAL A 29 17.61 11.92 6.30
N THR A 30 18.32 10.91 5.82
CA THR A 30 19.67 10.58 6.26
C THR A 30 20.70 10.47 5.12
N GLY A 31 20.32 10.71 3.88
CA GLY A 31 21.17 10.37 2.72
C GLY A 31 21.35 8.86 2.49
N TRP A 32 20.70 8.01 3.29
CA TRP A 32 20.73 6.55 3.15
C TRP A 32 19.60 6.00 2.25
N GLY A 33 18.89 6.89 1.58
CA GLY A 33 17.77 6.49 0.74
C GLY A 33 18.17 5.65 -0.46
N ILE A 34 17.19 4.92 -0.94
CA ILE A 34 17.34 4.13 -2.15
C ILE A 34 17.33 5.09 -3.34
N ASN A 35 18.48 5.20 -3.99
CA ASN A 35 18.54 5.98 -5.21
C ASN A 35 18.08 5.12 -6.40
N TRP A 36 16.80 5.20 -6.70
CA TRP A 36 16.16 4.45 -7.79
C TRP A 36 16.77 4.78 -9.17
N SER A 37 17.29 6.00 -9.36
CA SER A 37 17.92 6.40 -10.62
C SER A 37 19.17 5.60 -10.94
N VAL A 38 19.91 5.14 -9.93
CA VAL A 38 21.11 4.31 -10.10
C VAL A 38 20.75 2.91 -10.58
N MET A 39 19.55 2.42 -10.24
CA MET A 39 19.10 1.09 -10.66
C MET A 39 18.73 1.00 -12.14
N GLY A 40 18.41 2.12 -12.81
CA GLY A 40 18.08 2.16 -14.23
C GLY A 40 17.05 1.11 -14.62
N SER A 41 17.38 0.27 -15.62
CA SER A 41 16.50 -0.78 -16.13
C SER A 41 16.14 -1.87 -15.11
N TRP A 42 16.88 -2.00 -14.01
CA TRP A 42 16.59 -2.97 -12.95
C TRP A 42 15.37 -2.60 -12.09
N CYS A 43 14.97 -1.32 -12.06
CA CYS A 43 13.82 -0.85 -11.29
C CYS A 43 12.55 -1.69 -11.55
N ARG A 44 12.26 -2.04 -12.80
CA ARG A 44 11.08 -2.85 -13.16
C ARG A 44 11.11 -4.26 -12.56
N TYR A 45 12.30 -4.87 -12.47
CA TYR A 45 12.44 -6.20 -11.87
C TYR A 45 12.25 -6.12 -10.36
N VAL A 46 12.78 -5.07 -9.74
CA VAL A 46 12.57 -4.79 -8.31
C VAL A 46 11.09 -4.52 -8.04
N GLU A 47 10.43 -3.71 -8.84
CA GLU A 47 8.99 -3.47 -8.75
C GLU A 47 8.18 -4.76 -8.85
N PHE A 48 8.52 -5.64 -9.80
CA PHE A 48 7.87 -6.94 -9.92
C PHE A 48 8.09 -7.83 -8.69
N VAL A 49 9.32 -7.89 -8.17
CA VAL A 49 9.64 -8.64 -6.94
C VAL A 49 8.85 -8.08 -5.75
N LEU A 50 8.77 -6.75 -5.62
CA LEU A 50 7.98 -6.11 -4.58
C LEU A 50 6.48 -6.40 -4.74
N ALA A 51 5.97 -6.45 -5.98
CA ALA A 51 4.59 -6.85 -6.24
C ALA A 51 4.31 -8.31 -5.82
N LEU A 52 5.27 -9.23 -6.04
CA LEU A 52 5.17 -10.60 -5.55
C LEU A 52 5.20 -10.67 -4.02
N LEU A 53 6.05 -9.87 -3.37
CA LEU A 53 6.10 -9.79 -1.91
C LEU A 53 4.80 -9.21 -1.35
N ALA A 54 4.24 -8.19 -1.97
CA ALA A 54 2.93 -7.65 -1.61
C ALA A 54 1.83 -8.72 -1.76
N ALA A 55 1.82 -9.44 -2.87
CA ALA A 55 0.90 -10.55 -3.10
C ALA A 55 1.01 -11.65 -2.04
N LEU A 56 2.24 -12.02 -1.66
CA LEU A 56 2.51 -12.97 -0.59
C LEU A 56 2.00 -12.45 0.76
N ALA A 57 2.29 -11.20 1.09
CA ALA A 57 1.82 -10.56 2.33
C ALA A 57 0.29 -10.55 2.40
N MET A 58 -0.39 -10.27 1.29
CA MET A 58 -1.85 -10.33 1.20
C MET A 58 -2.40 -11.73 1.44
N VAL A 59 -1.75 -12.77 0.88
CA VAL A 59 -2.13 -14.18 1.12
C VAL A 59 -1.99 -14.52 2.60
N LEU A 60 -0.86 -14.14 3.23
CA LEU A 60 -0.62 -14.38 4.64
C LEU A 60 -1.63 -13.65 5.52
N LEU A 61 -1.95 -12.39 5.19
CA LEU A 61 -2.98 -11.61 5.88
C LEU A 61 -4.34 -12.33 5.83
N ASN A 62 -4.76 -12.75 4.63
CA ASN A 62 -6.05 -13.44 4.48
C ASN A 62 -6.05 -14.82 5.14
N LYS A 63 -4.94 -15.56 5.10
CA LYS A 63 -4.80 -16.87 5.75
C LYS A 63 -4.93 -16.77 7.28
N HIS A 64 -4.32 -15.75 7.88
CA HIS A 64 -4.33 -15.57 9.34
C HIS A 64 -5.66 -15.03 9.88
N PHE A 65 -6.22 -14.04 9.21
CA PHE A 65 -7.38 -13.29 9.72
C PHE A 65 -8.68 -13.66 9.04
N THR A 66 -8.66 -14.58 8.04
CA THR A 66 -9.83 -14.97 7.22
C THR A 66 -10.66 -13.77 6.78
N PHE A 67 -9.96 -12.68 6.52
CA PHE A 67 -10.48 -11.34 6.31
C PHE A 67 -11.49 -11.28 5.14
N LEU A 68 -11.27 -12.07 4.08
CA LEU A 68 -12.14 -12.11 2.90
C LEU A 68 -13.26 -13.18 2.98
N GLY A 69 -13.48 -13.77 4.16
CA GLY A 69 -14.53 -14.79 4.33
C GLY A 69 -14.26 -16.13 3.63
N GLY A 70 -13.08 -16.32 3.04
CA GLY A 70 -12.67 -17.54 2.36
C GLY A 70 -11.29 -17.46 1.74
N MET A 71 -10.73 -18.60 1.34
CA MET A 71 -9.44 -18.66 0.62
C MET A 71 -9.65 -18.28 -0.84
N THR A 72 -9.62 -16.99 -1.15
CA THR A 72 -9.71 -16.49 -2.52
C THR A 72 -8.38 -15.87 -2.93
N MET A 73 -7.94 -16.18 -4.14
CA MET A 73 -6.73 -15.59 -4.75
C MET A 73 -7.07 -14.39 -5.66
N LEU A 74 -8.33 -13.93 -5.64
CA LEU A 74 -8.79 -12.85 -6.53
C LEU A 74 -8.02 -11.55 -6.29
N PHE A 75 -7.83 -11.16 -5.02
CA PHE A 75 -7.12 -9.93 -4.67
C PHE A 75 -5.66 -9.97 -5.11
N VAL A 76 -5.00 -11.13 -4.98
CA VAL A 76 -3.62 -11.35 -5.47
C VAL A 76 -3.56 -11.20 -6.99
N SER A 77 -4.50 -11.84 -7.69
CA SER A 77 -4.58 -11.77 -9.14
C SER A 77 -4.81 -10.34 -9.64
N LEU A 78 -5.70 -9.60 -8.98
CA LEU A 78 -5.99 -8.20 -9.33
C LEU A 78 -4.76 -7.29 -9.08
N THR A 79 -4.08 -7.45 -7.96
CA THR A 79 -2.87 -6.66 -7.65
C THR A 79 -1.75 -6.95 -8.63
N LEU A 80 -1.46 -8.24 -8.90
CA LEU A 80 -0.41 -8.64 -9.83
C LEU A 80 -0.64 -8.17 -11.27
N LEU A 81 -1.89 -7.96 -11.69
CA LEU A 81 -2.20 -7.40 -13.00
C LEU A 81 -2.21 -5.87 -12.99
N ALA A 82 -2.77 -5.27 -11.94
CA ALA A 82 -2.92 -3.82 -11.88
C ALA A 82 -1.57 -3.11 -11.77
N VAL A 83 -0.64 -3.63 -10.97
CA VAL A 83 0.65 -2.98 -10.73
C VAL A 83 1.44 -2.81 -12.04
N PRO A 84 1.79 -3.86 -12.79
CA PRO A 84 2.58 -3.68 -14.02
C PRO A 84 1.83 -2.88 -15.09
N SER A 85 0.49 -3.05 -15.20
CA SER A 85 -0.30 -2.35 -16.21
C SER A 85 -0.38 -0.85 -15.97
N LEU A 86 -0.47 -0.43 -14.70
CA LEU A 86 -0.62 0.97 -14.32
C LEU A 86 0.73 1.67 -14.09
N SER A 87 1.79 0.90 -13.77
CA SER A 87 3.15 1.41 -13.58
C SER A 87 3.68 2.12 -14.83
N VAL A 88 3.38 1.59 -16.02
CA VAL A 88 3.75 2.23 -17.30
C VAL A 88 3.14 3.61 -17.40
N ALA A 89 1.85 3.73 -17.09
CA ALA A 89 1.14 5.00 -17.20
C ALA A 89 1.64 6.07 -16.21
N VAL A 90 2.20 5.65 -15.09
CA VAL A 90 2.67 6.55 -14.01
C VAL A 90 4.16 6.85 -14.11
N GLY A 91 4.89 6.08 -14.93
CA GLY A 91 6.34 6.27 -15.07
C GLY A 91 7.19 5.50 -14.05
N GLY A 92 6.63 4.42 -13.48
CA GLY A 92 7.28 3.55 -12.48
C GLY A 92 6.69 3.75 -11.08
N MET A 93 6.62 2.66 -10.31
CA MET A 93 6.04 2.63 -8.96
C MET A 93 6.89 1.81 -7.97
N ALA A 94 8.20 1.63 -8.21
CA ALA A 94 9.03 0.76 -7.39
C ALA A 94 9.10 1.22 -5.93
N ASP A 95 9.21 2.53 -5.70
CA ASP A 95 9.17 3.19 -4.39
C ASP A 95 7.82 2.99 -3.69
N GLY A 96 6.73 3.23 -4.40
CA GLY A 96 5.38 3.03 -3.91
C GLY A 96 5.08 1.55 -3.63
N MET A 97 5.65 0.62 -4.39
CA MET A 97 5.54 -0.81 -4.11
C MET A 97 6.26 -1.20 -2.82
N LEU A 98 7.42 -0.61 -2.54
CA LEU A 98 8.10 -0.78 -1.25
C LEU A 98 7.18 -0.30 -0.11
N MET A 99 6.57 0.88 -0.27
CA MET A 99 5.61 1.42 0.68
C MET A 99 4.41 0.47 0.88
N ALA A 100 3.86 -0.10 -0.19
CA ALA A 100 2.74 -1.04 -0.11
C ALA A 100 3.11 -2.34 0.60
N VAL A 101 4.32 -2.88 0.39
CA VAL A 101 4.81 -4.08 1.12
C VAL A 101 4.91 -3.79 2.61
N VAL A 102 5.55 -2.68 2.98
CA VAL A 102 5.69 -2.28 4.39
C VAL A 102 4.32 -2.03 5.02
N TYR A 103 3.41 -1.33 4.31
CA TYR A 103 2.03 -1.13 4.72
C TYR A 103 1.32 -2.46 5.04
N LEU A 104 1.46 -3.48 4.18
CA LEU A 104 0.84 -4.79 4.40
C LEU A 104 1.40 -5.52 5.61
N VAL A 105 2.72 -5.47 5.83
CA VAL A 105 3.37 -6.04 7.02
C VAL A 105 2.86 -5.35 8.28
N LEU A 106 2.79 -4.02 8.28
CA LEU A 106 2.26 -3.24 9.40
C LEU A 106 0.77 -3.52 9.63
N THR A 107 -0.01 -3.69 8.57
CA THR A 107 -1.43 -4.07 8.65
C THR A 107 -1.60 -5.45 9.28
N HIS A 108 -0.72 -6.42 8.94
CA HIS A 108 -0.72 -7.73 9.58
C HIS A 108 -0.43 -7.61 11.08
N MET A 109 0.55 -6.78 11.48
CA MET A 109 0.84 -6.52 12.88
C MET A 109 -0.33 -5.82 13.59
N LEU A 110 -0.94 -4.83 12.95
CA LEU A 110 -2.11 -4.11 13.48
C LEU A 110 -3.30 -5.05 13.73
N PHE A 111 -3.63 -5.91 12.77
CA PHE A 111 -4.73 -6.86 12.91
C PHE A 111 -4.47 -7.90 14.02
N SER A 112 -3.20 -8.23 14.27
CA SER A 112 -2.82 -9.10 15.37
C SER A 112 -2.99 -8.48 16.76
N LEU A 113 -3.26 -7.17 16.85
CA LEU A 113 -3.54 -6.47 18.12
C LEU A 113 -4.99 -6.66 18.61
N PHE A 114 -5.88 -7.12 17.73
CA PHE A 114 -7.30 -7.23 18.06
C PHE A 114 -7.51 -8.14 19.27
N GLU A 115 -8.12 -7.58 20.34
CA GLU A 115 -8.45 -8.29 21.60
C GLU A 115 -7.27 -8.93 22.35
N GLN A 116 -6.04 -8.48 22.12
CA GLN A 116 -4.88 -9.01 22.86
C GLN A 116 -4.63 -8.25 24.17
N ARG A 117 -4.19 -8.98 25.20
CA ARG A 117 -3.85 -8.39 26.51
C ARG A 117 -2.51 -7.67 26.51
N ASP A 118 -1.51 -8.17 25.78
CA ASP A 118 -0.16 -7.61 25.71
C ASP A 118 0.09 -6.88 24.39
N PHE A 119 -0.61 -5.77 24.20
CA PHE A 119 -0.54 -4.97 22.97
C PHE A 119 0.62 -3.94 22.97
N THR A 120 1.18 -3.58 24.14
CA THR A 120 2.15 -2.48 24.27
C THR A 120 3.42 -2.71 23.45
N THR A 121 4.02 -3.92 23.56
CA THR A 121 5.23 -4.28 22.81
C THR A 121 4.99 -4.27 21.30
N ARG A 122 3.83 -4.75 20.86
CA ARG A 122 3.49 -4.77 19.43
C ARG A 122 3.24 -3.37 18.87
N ILE A 123 2.58 -2.49 19.64
CA ILE A 123 2.41 -1.09 19.27
C ILE A 123 3.78 -0.43 19.16
N PHE A 124 4.66 -0.61 20.15
CA PHE A 124 6.03 -0.11 20.11
C PHE A 124 6.74 -0.57 18.82
N THR A 125 6.75 -1.88 18.54
CA THR A 125 7.41 -2.44 17.35
C THR A 125 6.83 -1.90 16.05
N LEU A 126 5.48 -1.74 15.96
CA LEU A 126 4.82 -1.18 14.79
C LEU A 126 5.33 0.23 14.49
N PHE A 127 5.39 1.09 15.51
CA PHE A 127 5.85 2.46 15.32
C PHE A 127 7.37 2.57 15.13
N VAL A 128 8.16 1.66 15.72
CA VAL A 128 9.61 1.53 15.44
C VAL A 128 9.84 1.21 13.97
N ILE A 129 9.07 0.30 13.37
CA ILE A 129 9.21 -0.05 11.96
C ILE A 129 8.88 1.15 11.08
N ILE A 130 7.77 1.86 11.33
CA ILE A 130 7.40 3.06 10.55
C ILE A 130 8.51 4.11 10.65
N ALA A 131 8.97 4.40 11.86
CA ALA A 131 10.03 5.38 12.10
C ALA A 131 11.38 4.95 11.50
N GLY A 132 11.69 3.65 11.52
CA GLY A 132 12.87 3.10 10.87
C GLY A 132 12.84 3.27 9.34
N PHE A 133 11.70 2.95 8.71
CA PHE A 133 11.55 3.18 7.26
C PHE A 133 11.51 4.66 6.90
N SER A 134 11.02 5.52 7.78
CA SER A 134 11.04 6.97 7.55
C SER A 134 12.45 7.58 7.54
N LEU A 135 13.43 6.90 8.13
CA LEU A 135 14.86 7.27 8.02
C LEU A 135 15.42 6.97 6.63
N ILE A 136 14.88 5.95 5.94
CA ILE A 136 15.27 5.58 4.58
C ILE A 136 14.54 6.46 3.57
N GLU A 137 13.24 6.64 3.77
CA GLU A 137 12.34 7.39 2.89
C GLU A 137 11.40 8.24 3.73
N SER A 138 11.53 9.56 3.68
CA SER A 138 10.79 10.49 4.56
C SER A 138 9.26 10.38 4.43
N ALA A 139 8.77 9.94 3.28
CA ALA A 139 7.34 9.75 3.02
C ALA A 139 6.67 8.73 3.95
N PHE A 140 7.42 7.78 4.53
CA PHE A 140 6.85 6.84 5.50
C PHE A 140 6.34 7.52 6.77
N VAL A 141 6.79 8.74 7.08
CA VAL A 141 6.25 9.53 8.20
C VAL A 141 4.75 9.72 8.07
N TRP A 142 4.25 9.87 6.85
CA TRP A 142 2.81 10.05 6.60
C TRP A 142 1.96 8.81 6.91
N MET A 143 2.58 7.64 7.12
CA MET A 143 1.88 6.47 7.64
C MET A 143 1.58 6.54 9.13
N LEU A 144 2.29 7.38 9.90
CA LEU A 144 2.09 7.48 11.36
C LEU A 144 0.63 7.77 11.74
N PRO A 145 -0.04 8.81 11.18
CA PRO A 145 -1.43 9.08 11.52
C PRO A 145 -2.36 7.94 11.12
N LEU A 146 -2.13 7.29 9.96
CA LEU A 146 -2.95 6.16 9.51
C LEU A 146 -2.94 5.03 10.54
N PHE A 147 -1.75 4.60 10.97
CA PHE A 147 -1.61 3.50 11.92
C PHE A 147 -1.99 3.90 13.34
N PHE A 148 -1.83 5.16 13.71
CA PHE A 148 -2.34 5.66 14.99
C PHE A 148 -3.86 5.53 15.07
N PHE A 149 -4.59 5.97 14.04
CA PHE A 149 -6.04 5.77 13.95
C PHE A 149 -6.41 4.28 13.83
N GLY A 150 -5.58 3.47 13.16
CA GLY A 150 -5.74 2.03 13.11
C GLY A 150 -5.73 1.37 14.48
N VAL A 151 -4.78 1.74 15.35
CA VAL A 151 -4.69 1.23 16.74
C VAL A 151 -5.92 1.64 17.56
N VAL A 152 -6.41 2.87 17.39
CA VAL A 152 -7.67 3.32 18.01
C VAL A 152 -8.84 2.46 17.53
N GLN A 153 -8.94 2.20 16.24
CA GLN A 153 -10.03 1.45 15.62
C GLN A 153 -10.06 -0.02 16.07
N VAL A 154 -8.88 -0.62 16.26
CA VAL A 154 -8.73 -2.00 16.77
C VAL A 154 -9.02 -2.08 18.29
N ARG A 155 -9.36 -0.95 18.92
CA ARG A 155 -9.64 -0.83 20.36
C ARG A 155 -8.48 -1.22 21.28
N SER A 156 -7.25 -1.13 20.79
CA SER A 156 -6.03 -1.42 21.56
C SER A 156 -5.41 -0.15 22.17
N MET A 157 -6.12 1.00 22.14
CA MET A 157 -5.59 2.27 22.62
C MET A 157 -5.74 2.37 24.14
N SER A 158 -4.61 2.60 24.79
CA SER A 158 -4.52 2.92 26.22
C SER A 158 -3.40 3.94 26.43
N ILE A 159 -3.31 4.53 27.62
CA ILE A 159 -2.21 5.45 27.96
C ILE A 159 -0.85 4.77 27.74
N ARG A 160 -0.71 3.50 28.14
CA ARG A 160 0.51 2.72 27.90
C ARG A 160 0.78 2.50 26.41
N GLY A 161 -0.26 2.29 25.60
CA GLY A 161 -0.16 2.19 24.15
C GLY A 161 0.29 3.49 23.48
N ILE A 162 -0.22 4.64 23.94
CA ILE A 162 0.22 5.96 23.45
C ILE A 162 1.70 6.18 23.76
N LEU A 163 2.13 5.92 25.01
CA LEU A 163 3.54 6.02 25.38
C LEU A 163 4.41 5.08 24.55
N ALA A 164 3.97 3.83 24.34
CA ALA A 164 4.68 2.88 23.49
C ALA A 164 4.81 3.38 22.04
N ALA A 165 3.78 3.99 21.47
CA ALA A 165 3.84 4.59 20.15
C ALA A 165 4.85 5.73 20.09
N VAL A 166 4.80 6.66 21.05
CA VAL A 166 5.75 7.79 21.13
C VAL A 166 7.19 7.31 21.26
N PHE A 167 7.46 6.38 22.19
CA PHE A 167 8.81 5.82 22.33
C PHE A 167 9.22 5.00 21.10
N GLY A 168 8.28 4.32 20.46
CA GLY A 168 8.52 3.61 19.20
C GLY A 168 8.96 4.53 18.07
N ILE A 169 8.36 5.72 17.97
CA ILE A 169 8.75 6.73 16.99
C ILE A 169 10.13 7.31 17.35
N LEU A 170 10.36 7.65 18.61
CA LEU A 170 11.58 8.32 19.04
C LEU A 170 12.81 7.40 18.99
N ALA A 171 12.67 6.10 19.23
CA ALA A 171 13.78 5.18 19.37
C ALA A 171 14.71 5.11 18.13
N PRO A 172 14.25 4.94 16.88
CA PRO A 172 15.12 4.93 15.72
C PRO A 172 15.83 6.26 15.50
N TYR A 173 15.13 7.39 15.67
CA TYR A 173 15.72 8.72 15.54
C TYR A 173 16.78 8.97 16.63
N TRP A 174 16.50 8.58 17.88
CA TRP A 174 17.45 8.68 18.96
C TRP A 174 18.72 7.87 18.71
N ILE A 175 18.60 6.65 18.20
CA ILE A 175 19.74 5.79 17.88
C ILE A 175 20.58 6.44 16.78
N VAL A 176 19.98 6.91 15.70
CA VAL A 176 20.69 7.46 14.53
C VAL A 176 21.37 8.80 14.87
N LEU A 177 20.65 9.69 15.57
CA LEU A 177 21.19 10.99 15.97
C LEU A 177 22.18 10.87 17.15
N GLY A 178 21.85 10.03 18.13
CA GLY A 178 22.69 9.84 19.33
C GLY A 178 23.99 9.11 19.05
N SER A 179 24.03 8.26 18.02
CA SER A 179 25.27 7.61 17.55
C SER A 179 26.15 8.53 16.68
N GLY A 180 25.65 9.69 16.28
CA GLY A 180 26.37 10.59 15.36
C GLY A 180 26.50 10.04 13.94
N LEU A 181 25.72 9.00 13.58
CA LEU A 181 25.73 8.43 12.23
C LEU A 181 25.27 9.43 11.18
N VAL A 182 24.40 10.34 11.58
CA VAL A 182 23.88 11.40 10.71
C VAL A 182 23.96 12.73 11.46
N PRO A 183 24.56 13.75 10.86
CA PRO A 183 24.56 15.08 11.42
C PRO A 183 23.13 15.66 11.41
N THR A 184 22.76 16.43 12.41
CA THR A 184 21.42 16.98 12.60
C THR A 184 20.96 17.89 11.46
N ASP A 185 21.89 18.52 10.78
CA ASP A 185 21.70 19.38 9.62
C ASP A 185 21.41 18.63 8.31
N ALA A 186 21.72 17.32 8.26
CA ALA A 186 21.39 16.46 7.14
C ALA A 186 19.97 15.86 7.22
N LEU A 187 19.22 16.15 8.28
CA LEU A 187 17.83 15.72 8.41
C LEU A 187 16.93 16.49 7.44
N VAL A 188 16.42 15.80 6.44
CA VAL A 188 15.41 16.34 5.53
C VAL A 188 14.04 16.07 6.11
N TRP A 189 13.30 17.14 6.45
CA TRP A 189 11.94 17.02 6.92
C TRP A 189 11.01 16.63 5.76
N PRO A 190 10.03 15.75 5.99
CA PRO A 190 9.06 15.41 4.98
C PRO A 190 8.30 16.67 4.57
N HIS A 191 8.33 16.96 3.28
CA HIS A 191 7.58 18.06 2.69
C HIS A 191 6.56 17.49 1.69
N VAL A 192 5.49 18.22 1.52
CA VAL A 192 4.41 17.88 0.60
C VAL A 192 4.65 18.65 -0.68
N ASP A 193 4.75 17.95 -1.81
CA ASP A 193 4.85 18.56 -3.13
C ASP A 193 3.47 18.60 -3.81
N SER A 194 2.86 19.76 -3.81
CA SER A 194 1.56 19.99 -4.43
C SER A 194 1.63 20.42 -5.90
N ALA A 195 2.76 20.14 -6.57
CA ALA A 195 2.95 20.46 -7.97
C ALA A 195 2.06 19.56 -8.86
N PHE A 196 0.92 20.10 -9.30
CA PHE A 196 0.02 19.40 -10.24
C PHE A 196 0.58 19.31 -11.66
N SER A 197 1.62 20.09 -11.99
CA SER A 197 2.28 20.06 -13.29
C SER A 197 3.08 18.77 -13.46
N GLY A 198 2.62 17.86 -14.30
CA GLY A 198 3.24 16.54 -14.53
C GLY A 198 2.54 15.37 -13.84
N ALA A 199 1.70 15.61 -12.84
CA ALA A 199 0.98 14.56 -12.11
C ALA A 199 -0.28 14.05 -12.82
N GLY A 200 -0.63 14.56 -14.01
CA GLY A 200 -1.90 14.28 -14.68
C GLY A 200 -2.17 12.78 -14.90
N ALA A 201 -1.17 12.04 -15.35
CA ALA A 201 -1.31 10.59 -15.58
C ALA A 201 -1.50 9.83 -14.24
N ALA A 202 -0.72 10.16 -13.22
CA ALA A 202 -0.83 9.55 -11.90
C ALA A 202 -2.19 9.84 -11.26
N LEU A 203 -2.68 11.07 -11.35
CA LEU A 203 -4.00 11.47 -10.85
C LEU A 203 -5.14 10.77 -11.62
N ALA A 204 -5.00 10.63 -12.96
CA ALA A 204 -5.98 9.90 -13.77
C ALA A 204 -6.04 8.41 -13.38
N VAL A 205 -4.89 7.77 -13.20
CA VAL A 205 -4.78 6.38 -12.72
C VAL A 205 -5.39 6.23 -11.33
N ALA A 206 -5.02 7.11 -10.40
CA ALA A 206 -5.57 7.11 -9.04
C ALA A 206 -7.09 7.31 -9.04
N GLY A 207 -7.60 8.23 -9.85
CA GLY A 207 -9.04 8.49 -10.04
C GLY A 207 -9.78 7.26 -10.58
N GLY A 208 -9.22 6.58 -11.58
CA GLY A 208 -9.77 5.34 -12.13
C GLY A 208 -9.82 4.21 -11.10
N VAL A 209 -8.72 3.99 -10.39
CA VAL A 209 -8.65 2.97 -9.30
C VAL A 209 -9.64 3.31 -8.20
N LEU A 210 -9.73 4.57 -7.80
CA LEU A 210 -10.67 5.03 -6.79
C LEU A 210 -12.12 4.83 -7.22
N ALA A 211 -12.48 5.14 -8.46
CA ALA A 211 -13.84 4.95 -8.97
C ALA A 211 -14.28 3.49 -8.87
N VAL A 212 -13.38 2.55 -9.26
CA VAL A 212 -13.61 1.11 -9.11
C VAL A 212 -13.73 0.73 -7.62
N GLY A 213 -12.87 1.28 -6.77
CA GLY A 213 -12.91 1.08 -5.33
C GLY A 213 -14.22 1.55 -4.70
N MET A 214 -14.69 2.74 -5.06
CA MET A 214 -15.95 3.30 -4.55
C MET A 214 -17.16 2.46 -4.95
N ALA A 215 -17.18 1.95 -6.19
CA ALA A 215 -18.22 1.02 -6.63
C ALA A 215 -18.22 -0.28 -5.79
N ALA A 216 -17.04 -0.85 -5.51
CA ALA A 216 -16.89 -2.03 -4.67
C ALA A 216 -17.32 -1.76 -3.21
N ILE A 217 -16.94 -0.62 -2.64
CA ILE A 217 -17.30 -0.19 -1.28
C ILE A 217 -18.81 -0.03 -1.17
N GLY A 218 -19.45 0.62 -2.14
CA GLY A 218 -20.91 0.78 -2.15
C GLY A 218 -21.65 -0.56 -2.08
N VAL A 219 -21.21 -1.56 -2.85
CA VAL A 219 -21.79 -2.91 -2.80
C VAL A 219 -21.48 -3.62 -1.47
N ASN A 220 -20.26 -3.47 -0.94
CA ASN A 220 -19.83 -4.13 0.30
C ASN A 220 -20.51 -3.55 1.53
N SER A 221 -20.83 -2.26 1.56
CA SER A 221 -21.41 -1.59 2.73
C SER A 221 -22.68 -2.27 3.23
N PHE A 222 -23.51 -2.81 2.32
CA PHE A 222 -24.72 -3.55 2.68
C PHE A 222 -24.43 -4.92 3.29
N THR A 223 -23.34 -5.57 2.91
CA THR A 223 -22.98 -6.91 3.41
C THR A 223 -22.20 -6.84 4.72
N LEU A 224 -21.45 -5.77 4.94
CA LEU A 224 -20.61 -5.56 6.12
C LEU A 224 -21.41 -5.48 7.43
N ILE A 225 -22.66 -5.03 7.38
CA ILE A 225 -23.53 -4.92 8.56
C ILE A 225 -23.75 -6.29 9.22
N SER A 226 -23.76 -7.37 8.43
CA SER A 226 -23.97 -8.74 8.90
C SER A 226 -22.71 -9.44 9.41
N TYR A 227 -21.52 -8.83 9.23
CA TYR A 227 -20.26 -9.45 9.63
C TYR A 227 -19.97 -9.33 11.12
N ARG A 228 -19.15 -10.26 11.65
CA ARG A 228 -18.62 -10.19 13.01
C ARG A 228 -17.85 -8.89 13.23
N LEU A 229 -17.85 -8.39 14.47
CA LEU A 229 -17.22 -7.12 14.85
C LEU A 229 -15.75 -7.03 14.36
N GLN A 230 -14.97 -8.10 14.50
CA GLN A 230 -13.60 -8.19 14.06
C GLN A 230 -13.43 -7.90 12.57
N LEU A 231 -14.21 -8.55 11.70
CA LEU A 231 -14.15 -8.34 10.25
C LEU A 231 -14.60 -6.92 9.86
N ARG A 232 -15.57 -6.35 10.59
CA ARG A 232 -16.00 -4.95 10.40
C ARG A 232 -14.87 -3.99 10.73
N THR A 233 -14.13 -4.25 11.82
CA THR A 233 -12.97 -3.43 12.22
C THR A 233 -11.87 -3.50 11.17
N TYR A 234 -11.51 -4.69 10.68
CA TYR A 234 -10.48 -4.87 9.65
C TYR A 234 -10.86 -4.18 8.33
N ASN A 235 -12.11 -4.35 7.91
CA ASN A 235 -12.58 -3.69 6.70
C ASN A 235 -12.67 -2.16 6.87
N GLY A 236 -13.04 -1.69 8.05
CA GLY A 236 -13.00 -0.27 8.38
C GLY A 236 -11.58 0.32 8.27
N PHE A 237 -10.54 -0.43 8.66
CA PHE A 237 -9.17 0.01 8.50
C PHE A 237 -8.76 0.10 7.01
N THR A 238 -9.17 -0.86 6.16
CA THR A 238 -8.88 -0.77 4.73
C THR A 238 -9.58 0.42 4.07
N LEU A 239 -10.80 0.77 4.52
CA LEU A 239 -11.47 2.00 4.07
C LEU A 239 -10.72 3.26 4.52
N LEU A 240 -10.25 3.30 5.77
CA LEU A 240 -9.42 4.39 6.27
C LEU A 240 -8.13 4.52 5.46
N ALA A 241 -7.50 3.40 5.08
CA ALA A 241 -6.30 3.39 4.26
C ALA A 241 -6.55 3.90 2.83
N ILE A 242 -7.70 3.58 2.23
CA ILE A 242 -8.11 4.15 0.93
C ILE A 242 -8.26 5.67 1.06
N LEU A 243 -8.98 6.14 2.08
CA LEU A 243 -9.18 7.56 2.34
C LEU A 243 -7.84 8.27 2.55
N TRP A 244 -6.95 7.69 3.36
CA TRP A 244 -5.61 8.20 3.60
C TRP A 244 -4.80 8.29 2.29
N ALA A 245 -4.78 7.22 1.48
CA ALA A 245 -4.05 7.22 0.21
C ALA A 245 -4.57 8.31 -0.75
N VAL A 246 -5.89 8.50 -0.81
CA VAL A 246 -6.49 9.57 -1.63
C VAL A 246 -6.09 10.96 -1.13
N ILE A 247 -6.12 11.18 0.18
CA ILE A 247 -5.68 12.45 0.78
C ILE A 247 -4.22 12.71 0.42
N MET A 248 -3.34 11.71 0.53
CA MET A 248 -1.93 11.86 0.23
C MET A 248 -1.69 12.09 -1.27
N ILE A 249 -2.38 11.38 -2.16
CA ILE A 249 -2.28 11.58 -3.61
C ILE A 249 -2.67 13.01 -4.01
N VAL A 250 -3.69 13.58 -3.36
CA VAL A 250 -4.11 14.95 -3.64
C VAL A 250 -3.19 15.99 -3.00
N ALA A 251 -2.81 15.78 -1.75
CA ALA A 251 -1.96 16.71 -1.01
C ALA A 251 -0.54 16.74 -1.60
N ASP A 252 0.01 15.58 -1.91
CA ASP A 252 1.37 15.37 -2.39
C ASP A 252 1.36 14.84 -3.83
N SER A 253 0.73 15.61 -4.71
CA SER A 253 0.46 15.19 -6.09
C SER A 253 1.74 15.01 -6.93
N GLY A 254 2.82 15.71 -6.61
CA GLY A 254 4.13 15.52 -7.24
C GLY A 254 4.69 14.11 -7.03
N ASN A 255 4.33 13.47 -5.92
CA ASN A 255 4.80 12.15 -5.52
C ASN A 255 3.65 11.11 -5.46
N ALA A 256 2.60 11.32 -6.24
CA ALA A 256 1.42 10.47 -6.25
C ALA A 256 1.73 8.99 -6.53
N SER A 257 2.77 8.70 -7.34
CA SER A 257 3.25 7.34 -7.66
C SER A 257 3.53 6.50 -6.41
N LEU A 258 3.95 7.15 -5.33
CA LEU A 258 4.31 6.52 -4.06
C LEU A 258 3.09 5.94 -3.32
N TYR A 259 1.94 6.61 -3.39
CA TYR A 259 0.72 6.23 -2.67
C TYR A 259 -0.23 5.35 -3.49
N ILE A 260 -0.12 5.37 -4.82
CA ILE A 260 -0.98 4.61 -5.74
C ILE A 260 -0.93 3.09 -5.45
N PRO A 261 0.23 2.43 -5.21
CA PRO A 261 0.25 1.01 -4.90
C PRO A 261 -0.50 0.64 -3.62
N VAL A 262 -0.47 1.49 -2.59
CA VAL A 262 -1.27 1.29 -1.37
C VAL A 262 -2.76 1.38 -1.69
N LEU A 263 -3.16 2.32 -2.55
CA LEU A 263 -4.53 2.44 -3.03
C LEU A 263 -4.96 1.18 -3.82
N ILE A 264 -4.14 0.71 -4.77
CA ILE A 264 -4.40 -0.49 -5.57
C ILE A 264 -4.63 -1.72 -4.68
N VAL A 265 -3.74 -1.95 -3.71
CA VAL A 265 -3.82 -3.09 -2.79
C VAL A 265 -5.14 -3.08 -2.00
N ASN A 266 -5.51 -1.93 -1.44
CA ASN A 266 -6.75 -1.81 -0.67
C ASN A 266 -8.00 -1.92 -1.54
N VAL A 267 -8.00 -1.35 -2.73
CA VAL A 267 -9.09 -1.50 -3.70
C VAL A 267 -9.22 -2.95 -4.17
N ALA A 268 -8.11 -3.64 -4.43
CA ALA A 268 -8.12 -5.06 -4.77
C ALA A 268 -8.73 -5.92 -3.65
N MET A 269 -8.47 -5.59 -2.37
CA MET A 269 -9.12 -6.24 -1.23
C MET A 269 -10.63 -5.99 -1.22
N GLN A 270 -11.07 -4.75 -1.43
CA GLN A 270 -12.51 -4.41 -1.48
C GLN A 270 -13.23 -5.09 -2.65
N LEU A 271 -12.60 -5.14 -3.82
CA LEU A 271 -13.12 -5.87 -4.99
C LEU A 271 -13.24 -7.36 -4.71
N ALA A 272 -12.22 -7.95 -4.08
CA ALA A 272 -12.27 -9.36 -3.72
C ALA A 272 -13.42 -9.67 -2.76
N HIS A 273 -13.67 -8.82 -1.76
CA HIS A 273 -14.86 -8.92 -0.89
C HIS A 273 -16.16 -8.90 -1.69
N CYS A 274 -16.30 -7.91 -2.57
CA CYS A 274 -17.48 -7.77 -3.40
C CYS A 274 -17.70 -9.01 -4.29
N LEU A 275 -16.63 -9.54 -4.88
CA LEU A 275 -16.70 -10.66 -5.80
C LEU A 275 -16.88 -12.00 -5.10
N THR A 276 -16.38 -12.20 -3.89
CA THR A 276 -16.58 -13.45 -3.13
C THR A 276 -18.02 -13.72 -2.78
N ALA A 277 -18.81 -12.69 -2.59
CA ALA A 277 -20.25 -12.80 -2.34
C ALA A 277 -21.09 -13.18 -3.59
N LYS A 278 -20.51 -13.13 -4.81
CA LYS A 278 -21.20 -13.37 -6.08
C LYS A 278 -21.01 -14.81 -6.58
N PRO A 279 -21.94 -15.35 -7.42
CA PRO A 279 -21.78 -16.64 -8.08
C PRO A 279 -20.48 -16.70 -8.91
N TYR A 280 -19.87 -17.87 -8.98
CA TYR A 280 -18.58 -18.10 -9.62
C TYR A 280 -18.48 -17.54 -11.07
N ARG A 281 -19.53 -17.75 -11.89
CA ARG A 281 -19.61 -17.23 -13.27
C ARG A 281 -19.50 -15.71 -13.33
N ARG A 282 -20.18 -14.98 -12.45
CA ARG A 282 -20.13 -13.51 -12.41
C ARG A 282 -18.77 -12.99 -11.97
N ARG A 283 -18.07 -13.72 -11.09
CA ARG A 283 -16.71 -13.39 -10.67
C ARG A 283 -15.73 -13.42 -11.88
N TYR A 284 -15.82 -14.47 -12.69
CA TYR A 284 -14.98 -14.60 -13.89
C TYR A 284 -15.20 -13.46 -14.88
N ILE A 285 -16.44 -13.14 -15.18
CA ILE A 285 -16.78 -12.06 -16.11
C ILE A 285 -16.23 -10.73 -15.60
N ALA A 286 -16.40 -10.41 -14.30
CA ALA A 286 -15.91 -9.18 -13.72
C ALA A 286 -14.37 -9.08 -13.80
N VAL A 287 -13.66 -10.16 -13.48
CA VAL A 287 -12.19 -10.18 -13.56
C VAL A 287 -11.73 -10.04 -15.00
N LEU A 288 -12.38 -10.72 -15.97
CA LEU A 288 -12.05 -10.57 -17.39
C LEU A 288 -12.26 -9.15 -17.89
N LEU A 289 -13.34 -8.48 -17.46
CA LEU A 289 -13.59 -7.08 -17.82
C LEU A 289 -12.52 -6.13 -17.21
N ILE A 290 -12.13 -6.36 -15.95
CA ILE A 290 -11.05 -5.59 -15.32
C ILE A 290 -9.73 -5.85 -16.06
N MET A 291 -9.41 -7.09 -16.39
CA MET A 291 -8.22 -7.43 -17.18
C MET A 291 -8.22 -6.73 -18.54
N ALA A 292 -9.34 -6.79 -19.26
CA ALA A 292 -9.47 -6.12 -20.55
C ALA A 292 -9.26 -4.60 -20.41
N ALA A 293 -9.85 -3.97 -19.39
CA ALA A 293 -9.66 -2.55 -19.12
C ALA A 293 -8.19 -2.20 -18.82
N LEU A 294 -7.50 -3.01 -18.00
CA LEU A 294 -6.08 -2.79 -17.67
C LEU A 294 -5.18 -2.96 -18.91
N ILE A 295 -5.44 -3.97 -19.75
CA ILE A 295 -4.72 -4.18 -21.02
C ILE A 295 -4.97 -3.00 -21.97
N THR A 296 -6.20 -2.47 -22.02
CA THR A 296 -6.52 -1.30 -22.85
C THR A 296 -5.77 -0.07 -22.36
N VAL A 297 -5.72 0.18 -21.05
CA VAL A 297 -4.91 1.28 -20.48
C VAL A 297 -3.44 1.11 -20.88
N TYR A 298 -2.90 -0.10 -20.74
CA TYR A 298 -1.53 -0.41 -21.14
C TYR A 298 -1.26 -0.14 -22.65
N SER A 299 -2.22 -0.46 -23.52
CA SER A 299 -2.05 -0.28 -24.97
C SER A 299 -2.22 1.17 -25.45
N LEU A 300 -2.78 2.04 -24.63
CA LEU A 300 -3.01 3.46 -24.94
C LEU A 300 -1.86 4.36 -24.47
N VAL A 301 -1.01 3.88 -23.58
CA VAL A 301 0.18 4.55 -23.05
C VAL A 301 1.43 4.10 -23.82
#